data_edd855acbacc6b7c8a392eef2c27315a
#
_entry.id   edd855acbacc6b7c8a392eef2c27315a
#
_cell.length_a   1.000
_cell.length_b   1.000
_cell.length_c   1.000
_cell.angle_alpha   90.00
_cell.angle_beta   90.00
_cell.angle_gamma   90.00
#
_symmetry.space_group_name_H-M   'P 1'
#
loop_
_entity.id
_entity.type
_entity.pdbx_description
1 polymer ?
#
loop_
_entity_poly.entity_id
_entity_poly.type
_entity_poly.pdbx_seq_one_letter_code
_entity_poly.pdbx_strand_id
1 'polypeptide(L)'
;LPAMSRRQRQMCIRDRTLMAWREVWVISAVLVSVTAPFLLLWLLKGHKQRHLKFLARDVPENKRSGSHVTKQWTRGEVLRDIRFFLSMTALMSSAFIITGLNFHQVHLTDVKGWDLGFYASCFSIYAVCQVAMSIVTGVLVDRFGALSLTPFYLLPMVCSTLVIAFCDASWTIVLFMALAGTTGGATATIISTMWAELYGVLHLGSIKAMVAGIQVISSALGPAVFGLLIDVNIKIEDISLVGGVYAFLGCILLAVLFRPNMLVFWKR
;
A
#
# COMPACT_ATOMS: atom_id res chain seq x y z
N LEU A 1 32.97 6.54 10.94
CA LEU A 1 32.19 5.73 9.98
C LEU A 1 32.47 4.26 10.32
N PRO A 2 31.48 3.43 10.68
CA PRO A 2 31.69 2.03 10.94
C PRO A 2 32.26 1.36 9.68
N ALA A 3 33.19 0.44 9.87
CA ALA A 3 33.91 -0.25 8.81
C ALA A 3 32.89 -1.09 8.00
N MET A 4 32.57 -0.66 6.79
CA MET A 4 31.79 -1.44 5.82
C MET A 4 32.42 -2.84 5.69
N SER A 5 31.60 -3.89 5.80
CA SER A 5 32.06 -5.27 5.62
C SER A 5 32.70 -5.43 4.22
N ARG A 6 33.64 -6.38 4.07
CA ARG A 6 34.29 -6.63 2.77
C ARG A 6 33.26 -6.94 1.67
N ARG A 7 32.15 -7.62 2.01
CA ARG A 7 31.06 -7.94 1.07
C ARG A 7 30.31 -6.70 0.60
N GLN A 8 30.04 -5.76 1.50
CA GLN A 8 29.41 -4.48 1.15
C GLN A 8 30.31 -3.63 0.23
N ARG A 9 31.64 -3.63 0.45
CA ARG A 9 32.57 -2.99 -0.47
C ARG A 9 32.59 -3.64 -1.85
N GLN A 10 32.56 -4.97 -1.93
CA GLN A 10 32.58 -5.68 -3.22
C GLN A 10 31.28 -5.44 -4.00
N MET A 11 30.14 -5.36 -3.34
CA MET A 11 28.85 -5.07 -3.97
C MET A 11 28.81 -3.63 -4.50
N CYS A 12 29.22 -2.63 -3.72
CA CYS A 12 29.35 -1.25 -4.19
C CYS A 12 30.36 -1.07 -5.33
N ILE A 13 31.42 -1.89 -5.39
CA ILE A 13 32.42 -1.87 -6.45
C ILE A 13 31.85 -2.50 -7.73
N ARG A 14 31.09 -3.60 -7.62
CA ARG A 14 30.51 -4.32 -8.75
C ARG A 14 29.42 -3.50 -9.47
N ASP A 15 28.60 -2.78 -8.72
CA ASP A 15 27.60 -1.87 -9.29
C ASP A 15 28.23 -0.65 -9.98
N ARG A 16 29.40 -0.21 -9.49
CA ARG A 16 30.16 0.88 -10.12
C ARG A 16 30.84 0.50 -11.43
N THR A 17 31.05 -0.79 -11.70
CA THR A 17 31.78 -1.24 -12.91
C THR A 17 30.90 -1.37 -14.14
N LEU A 18 29.57 -1.41 -14.00
CA LEU A 18 28.65 -1.54 -15.13
C LEU A 18 28.05 -0.20 -15.57
N MET A 19 27.63 0.65 -14.63
CA MET A 19 27.12 2.01 -14.91
C MET A 19 27.18 2.86 -13.64
N ALA A 20 27.52 4.15 -13.76
CA ALA A 20 27.43 5.09 -12.66
C ALA A 20 25.94 5.26 -12.27
N TRP A 21 25.62 5.29 -10.97
CA TRP A 21 24.25 5.46 -10.49
C TRP A 21 23.52 6.67 -11.12
N ARG A 22 24.27 7.72 -11.49
CA ARG A 22 23.75 8.90 -12.19
C ARG A 22 23.28 8.58 -13.58
N GLU A 23 23.98 7.71 -14.31
CA GLU A 23 23.63 7.27 -15.67
C GLU A 23 22.33 6.46 -15.64
N VAL A 24 22.15 5.59 -14.65
CA VAL A 24 20.90 4.84 -14.46
C VAL A 24 19.71 5.78 -14.24
N TRP A 25 19.89 6.82 -13.42
CA TRP A 25 18.84 7.82 -13.22
C TRP A 25 18.53 8.63 -14.47
N VAL A 26 19.56 9.05 -15.23
CA VAL A 26 19.38 9.77 -16.49
C VAL A 26 18.68 8.89 -17.52
N ILE A 27 19.10 7.65 -17.69
CA ILE A 27 18.46 6.71 -18.62
C ILE A 27 16.99 6.47 -18.22
N SER A 28 16.73 6.25 -16.94
CA SER A 28 15.37 6.08 -16.43
C SER A 28 14.49 7.31 -16.66
N ALA A 29 15.04 8.50 -16.41
CA ALA A 29 14.35 9.77 -16.65
C ALA A 29 14.03 9.98 -18.14
N VAL A 30 14.99 9.72 -19.02
CA VAL A 30 14.79 9.80 -20.48
C VAL A 30 13.75 8.79 -20.94
N LEU A 31 13.86 7.53 -20.48
CA LEU A 31 12.91 6.47 -20.82
C LEU A 31 11.49 6.86 -20.45
N VAL A 32 11.27 7.31 -19.20
CA VAL A 32 9.95 7.73 -18.73
C VAL A 32 9.46 8.97 -19.47
N SER A 33 10.34 9.96 -19.70
CA SER A 33 9.98 11.21 -20.40
C SER A 33 9.57 10.98 -21.87
N VAL A 34 10.09 9.94 -22.50
CA VAL A 34 9.73 9.59 -23.89
C VAL A 34 8.51 8.66 -23.91
N THR A 35 8.51 7.61 -23.10
CA THR A 35 7.44 6.60 -23.13
C THR A 35 6.12 7.09 -22.56
N ALA A 36 6.13 7.89 -21.49
CA ALA A 36 4.90 8.34 -20.86
C ALA A 36 4.07 9.29 -21.74
N PRO A 37 4.64 10.36 -22.39
CA PRO A 37 3.88 11.18 -23.32
C PRO A 37 3.36 10.40 -24.53
N PHE A 38 4.18 9.49 -25.07
CA PHE A 38 3.77 8.66 -26.21
C PHE A 38 2.59 7.78 -25.85
N LEU A 39 2.64 7.08 -24.71
CA LEU A 39 1.53 6.25 -24.20
C LEU A 39 0.28 7.09 -23.91
N LEU A 40 0.44 8.26 -23.28
CA LEU A 40 -0.66 9.17 -23.00
C LEU A 40 -1.35 9.64 -24.28
N LEU A 41 -0.60 10.10 -25.27
CA LEU A 41 -1.14 10.56 -26.56
C LEU A 41 -1.83 9.42 -27.29
N TRP A 42 -1.28 8.20 -27.25
CA TRP A 42 -1.88 7.02 -27.86
C TRP A 42 -3.19 6.61 -27.16
N LEU A 43 -3.20 6.56 -25.84
CA LEU A 43 -4.38 6.21 -25.04
C LEU A 43 -5.48 7.27 -25.11
N LEU A 44 -5.09 8.55 -25.19
CA LEU A 44 -6.04 9.67 -25.30
C LEU A 44 -6.57 9.87 -26.72
N LYS A 45 -6.00 9.20 -27.72
CA LYS A 45 -6.50 9.25 -29.09
C LYS A 45 -7.96 8.80 -29.14
N GLY A 46 -8.84 9.72 -29.52
CA GLY A 46 -10.29 9.49 -29.55
C GLY A 46 -11.03 9.65 -28.20
N HIS A 47 -10.35 10.15 -27.16
CA HIS A 47 -10.99 10.39 -25.86
C HIS A 47 -12.18 11.34 -25.94
N LYS A 48 -12.07 12.46 -26.71
CA LYS A 48 -13.17 13.40 -26.90
C LYS A 48 -14.42 12.73 -27.47
N GLN A 49 -14.28 11.89 -28.48
CA GLN A 49 -15.42 11.17 -29.08
C GLN A 49 -16.02 10.14 -28.12
N ARG A 50 -15.18 9.44 -27.32
CA ARG A 50 -15.65 8.51 -26.28
C ARG A 50 -16.37 9.25 -25.16
N HIS A 51 -15.85 10.41 -24.76
CA HIS A 51 -16.47 11.25 -23.73
C HIS A 51 -17.81 11.84 -24.20
N LEU A 52 -17.88 12.34 -25.44
CA LEU A 52 -19.14 12.82 -26.03
C LEU A 52 -20.17 11.68 -26.17
N LYS A 53 -19.76 10.48 -26.58
CA LYS A 53 -20.63 9.30 -26.61
C LYS A 53 -21.09 8.88 -25.21
N PHE A 54 -20.25 9.08 -24.18
CA PHE A 54 -20.63 8.82 -22.79
C PHE A 54 -21.65 9.84 -22.29
N LEU A 55 -21.46 11.13 -22.59
CA LEU A 55 -22.41 12.19 -22.25
C LEU A 55 -23.73 12.08 -23.05
N ALA A 56 -23.68 11.66 -24.33
CA ALA A 56 -24.84 11.43 -25.16
C ALA A 56 -25.63 10.15 -24.79
N ARG A 57 -25.03 9.25 -24.03
CA ARG A 57 -25.77 8.19 -23.33
C ARG A 57 -26.41 8.81 -22.09
N ASP A 58 -27.46 9.55 -22.26
CA ASP A 58 -28.39 9.91 -21.19
C ASP A 58 -28.99 8.62 -20.61
N VAL A 59 -28.21 7.99 -19.76
CA VAL A 59 -28.73 6.99 -18.84
C VAL A 59 -29.26 7.80 -17.67
N PRO A 60 -30.58 7.84 -17.45
CA PRO A 60 -31.12 8.53 -16.28
C PRO A 60 -30.37 8.06 -15.07
N GLU A 61 -29.83 9.00 -14.32
CA GLU A 61 -28.98 8.83 -13.11
C GLU A 61 -29.61 7.87 -12.08
N ASN A 62 -30.89 7.59 -12.27
CA ASN A 62 -31.76 6.79 -11.41
C ASN A 62 -31.76 5.27 -11.73
N LYS A 63 -31.05 4.77 -12.75
CA LYS A 63 -31.07 3.33 -13.12
C LYS A 63 -29.73 2.62 -13.02
N ARG A 64 -28.62 3.30 -12.67
CA ARG A 64 -27.30 2.67 -12.55
C ARG A 64 -26.91 2.24 -11.14
N SER A 65 -27.72 2.51 -10.17
CA SER A 65 -27.51 2.04 -8.82
C SER A 65 -28.77 1.41 -8.28
N GLY A 66 -28.81 0.11 -8.28
CA GLY A 66 -29.51 -0.63 -7.22
C GLY A 66 -28.83 -0.42 -5.86
N SER A 67 -28.05 0.64 -5.70
CA SER A 67 -27.45 1.05 -4.44
C SER A 67 -28.15 2.32 -3.99
N HIS A 68 -28.72 2.26 -2.82
CA HIS A 68 -29.20 3.37 -2.00
C HIS A 68 -28.46 4.66 -2.31
N VAL A 69 -29.21 5.77 -2.51
CA VAL A 69 -28.67 7.13 -2.61
C VAL A 69 -27.84 7.39 -1.35
N THR A 70 -26.55 7.09 -1.42
CA THR A 70 -25.64 7.39 -0.32
C THR A 70 -25.47 8.90 -0.27
N LYS A 71 -25.67 9.49 0.89
CA LYS A 71 -25.38 10.91 1.13
C LYS A 71 -24.00 11.22 0.54
N GLN A 72 -23.93 12.25 -0.30
CA GLN A 72 -22.67 12.74 -0.84
C GLN A 72 -21.97 13.61 0.20
N TRP A 73 -20.90 13.09 0.78
CA TRP A 73 -20.20 13.77 1.88
C TRP A 73 -19.20 14.77 1.34
N THR A 74 -19.20 15.95 1.93
CA THR A 74 -18.16 16.96 1.69
C THR A 74 -16.90 16.64 2.53
N ARG A 75 -15.75 17.19 2.11
CA ARG A 75 -14.48 17.02 2.83
C ARG A 75 -14.59 17.42 4.31
N GLY A 76 -15.32 18.51 4.62
CA GLY A 76 -15.50 18.97 5.99
C GLY A 76 -16.36 18.04 6.85
N GLU A 77 -17.36 17.38 6.26
CA GLU A 77 -18.18 16.38 6.94
C GLU A 77 -17.38 15.10 7.22
N VAL A 78 -16.54 14.65 6.28
CA VAL A 78 -15.66 13.47 6.45
C VAL A 78 -14.68 13.67 7.60
N LEU A 79 -14.11 14.87 7.76
CA LEU A 79 -13.23 15.22 8.89
C LEU A 79 -13.94 15.26 10.25
N ARG A 80 -15.26 15.23 10.29
CA ARG A 80 -16.04 15.13 11.52
C ARG A 80 -16.53 13.71 11.81
N ASP A 81 -16.34 12.80 10.87
CA ASP A 81 -16.76 11.42 11.03
C ASP A 81 -15.68 10.60 11.75
N ILE A 82 -16.01 10.09 12.92
CA ILE A 82 -15.10 9.22 13.70
C ILE A 82 -14.67 7.96 12.93
N ARG A 83 -15.51 7.44 12.03
CA ARG A 83 -15.19 6.28 11.20
C ARG A 83 -14.02 6.54 10.28
N PHE A 84 -13.88 7.77 9.79
CA PHE A 84 -12.74 8.18 8.98
C PHE A 84 -11.43 8.00 9.77
N PHE A 85 -11.35 8.55 10.97
CA PHE A 85 -10.14 8.47 11.79
C PHE A 85 -9.83 7.04 12.24
N LEU A 86 -10.84 6.29 12.66
CA LEU A 86 -10.67 4.88 13.04
C LEU A 86 -10.18 4.03 11.86
N SER A 87 -10.77 4.21 10.67
CA SER A 87 -10.30 3.53 9.47
C SER A 87 -8.88 3.93 9.11
N MET A 88 -8.57 5.25 9.16
CA MET A 88 -7.23 5.74 8.85
C MET A 88 -6.16 5.15 9.77
N THR A 89 -6.44 5.02 11.08
CA THR A 89 -5.49 4.39 12.02
C THR A 89 -5.11 2.97 11.58
N ALA A 90 -6.07 2.16 11.14
CA ALA A 90 -5.79 0.83 10.63
C ALA A 90 -5.09 0.85 9.25
N LEU A 91 -5.53 1.74 8.35
CA LEU A 91 -4.99 1.85 6.99
C LEU A 91 -3.53 2.34 6.97
N MET A 92 -3.15 3.17 7.93
CA MET A 92 -1.78 3.66 8.08
C MET A 92 -0.79 2.56 8.44
N SER A 93 -1.23 1.47 9.09
CA SER A 93 -0.35 0.41 9.59
C SER A 93 0.49 -0.22 8.47
N SER A 94 -0.10 -0.50 7.31
CA SER A 94 0.63 -1.15 6.19
C SER A 94 1.73 -0.26 5.62
N ALA A 95 1.45 1.03 5.40
CA ALA A 95 2.44 1.98 4.91
C ALA A 95 3.57 2.20 5.92
N PHE A 96 3.23 2.34 7.20
CA PHE A 96 4.17 2.50 8.30
C PHE A 96 5.13 1.31 8.40
N ILE A 97 4.60 0.08 8.46
CA ILE A 97 5.38 -1.13 8.67
C ILE A 97 6.28 -1.43 7.48
N ILE A 98 5.72 -1.46 6.26
CA ILE A 98 6.50 -1.87 5.08
C ILE A 98 7.62 -0.85 4.77
N THR A 99 7.35 0.45 4.94
CA THR A 99 8.36 1.47 4.71
C THR A 99 9.43 1.43 5.80
N GLY A 100 9.04 1.22 7.07
CA GLY A 100 9.99 1.06 8.17
C GLY A 100 10.94 -0.12 7.97
N LEU A 101 10.42 -1.30 7.64
CA LEU A 101 11.21 -2.51 7.39
C LEU A 101 12.13 -2.36 6.16
N ASN A 102 11.58 -1.86 5.04
CA ASN A 102 12.38 -1.72 3.82
C ASN A 102 13.45 -0.64 3.93
N PHE A 103 13.22 0.42 4.69
CA PHE A 103 14.25 1.44 4.94
C PHE A 103 15.41 0.88 5.75
N HIS A 104 15.12 0.02 6.72
CA HIS A 104 16.14 -0.64 7.56
C HIS A 104 16.55 -2.03 7.03
N GLN A 105 16.40 -2.30 5.72
CA GLN A 105 16.71 -3.59 5.10
C GLN A 105 18.17 -4.03 5.33
N VAL A 106 19.13 -3.10 5.35
CA VAL A 106 20.54 -3.42 5.60
C VAL A 106 20.73 -3.92 7.03
N HIS A 107 20.15 -3.23 8.02
CA HIS A 107 20.19 -3.67 9.41
C HIS A 107 19.47 -5.03 9.59
N LEU A 108 18.30 -5.20 8.96
CA LEU A 108 17.55 -6.45 9.00
C LEU A 108 18.36 -7.62 8.43
N THR A 109 18.99 -7.44 7.27
CA THR A 109 19.81 -8.49 6.65
C THR A 109 21.07 -8.80 7.43
N ASP A 110 21.72 -7.79 8.05
CA ASP A 110 22.89 -7.98 8.89
C ASP A 110 22.54 -8.79 10.17
N VAL A 111 21.44 -8.45 10.85
CA VAL A 111 20.99 -9.15 12.07
C VAL A 111 20.60 -10.59 11.77
N LYS A 112 19.88 -10.84 10.66
CA LYS A 112 19.43 -12.17 10.26
C LYS A 112 20.52 -13.01 9.54
N GLY A 113 21.66 -12.41 9.22
CA GLY A 113 22.70 -13.06 8.43
C GLY A 113 22.28 -13.33 6.97
N TRP A 114 21.33 -12.58 6.45
CA TRP A 114 20.82 -12.73 5.09
C TRP A 114 21.71 -12.03 4.07
N ASP A 115 21.72 -12.53 2.84
CA ASP A 115 22.39 -11.85 1.73
C ASP A 115 21.55 -10.67 1.23
N LEU A 116 22.11 -9.46 1.27
CA LEU A 116 21.44 -8.24 0.83
C LEU A 116 21.10 -8.27 -0.66
N GLY A 117 21.93 -8.94 -1.50
CA GLY A 117 21.66 -9.08 -2.93
C GLY A 117 20.46 -9.98 -3.19
N PHE A 118 20.32 -11.04 -2.43
CA PHE A 118 19.15 -11.90 -2.49
C PHE A 118 17.90 -11.17 -2.02
N TYR A 119 17.99 -10.41 -0.91
CA TYR A 119 16.88 -9.57 -0.44
C TYR A 119 16.44 -8.57 -1.51
N ALA A 120 17.38 -7.86 -2.14
CA ALA A 120 17.09 -6.91 -3.21
C ALA A 120 16.42 -7.57 -4.43
N SER A 121 16.85 -8.78 -4.81
CA SER A 121 16.23 -9.52 -5.92
C SER A 121 14.77 -9.90 -5.63
N CYS A 122 14.42 -10.15 -4.37
CA CYS A 122 13.07 -10.51 -3.93
C CYS A 122 12.05 -9.36 -4.05
N PHE A 123 12.48 -8.10 -4.30
CA PHE A 123 11.56 -7.02 -4.67
C PHE A 123 10.80 -7.31 -5.97
N SER A 124 11.35 -8.12 -6.86
CA SER A 124 10.63 -8.59 -8.05
C SER A 124 9.40 -9.44 -7.68
N ILE A 125 9.53 -10.27 -6.64
CA ILE A 125 8.43 -11.10 -6.11
C ILE A 125 7.36 -10.20 -5.49
N TYR A 126 7.79 -9.21 -4.69
CA TYR A 126 6.88 -8.20 -4.14
C TYR A 126 6.07 -7.53 -5.24
N ALA A 127 6.72 -7.06 -6.31
CA ALA A 127 6.06 -6.38 -7.42
C ALA A 127 5.07 -7.29 -8.17
N VAL A 128 5.44 -8.53 -8.45
CA VAL A 128 4.57 -9.52 -9.13
C VAL A 128 3.33 -9.80 -8.26
N CYS A 129 3.53 -10.08 -6.96
CA CYS A 129 2.42 -10.33 -6.04
C CYS A 129 1.51 -9.11 -5.89
N GLN A 130 2.08 -7.89 -5.87
CA GLN A 130 1.33 -6.65 -5.80
C GLN A 130 0.41 -6.46 -7.02
N VAL A 131 0.95 -6.66 -8.23
CA VAL A 131 0.15 -6.54 -9.47
C VAL A 131 -0.91 -7.62 -9.53
N ALA A 132 -0.54 -8.88 -9.30
CA ALA A 132 -1.47 -10.01 -9.32
C ALA A 132 -2.62 -9.79 -8.32
N MET A 133 -2.29 -9.41 -7.08
CA MET A 133 -3.30 -9.21 -6.04
C MET A 133 -4.17 -7.99 -6.29
N SER A 134 -3.66 -6.93 -6.92
CA SER A 134 -4.51 -5.78 -7.27
C SER A 134 -5.61 -6.17 -8.27
N ILE A 135 -5.30 -7.05 -9.24
CA ILE A 135 -6.27 -7.59 -10.20
C ILE A 135 -7.28 -8.50 -9.50
N VAL A 136 -6.81 -9.45 -8.71
CA VAL A 136 -7.66 -10.37 -7.94
C VAL A 136 -8.60 -9.61 -7.01
N THR A 137 -8.06 -8.65 -6.30
CA THR A 137 -8.84 -7.80 -5.37
C THR A 137 -9.88 -6.97 -6.12
N GLY A 138 -9.58 -6.49 -7.34
CA GLY A 138 -10.57 -5.81 -8.19
C GLY A 138 -11.79 -6.69 -8.42
N VAL A 139 -11.59 -7.94 -8.85
CA VAL A 139 -12.68 -8.90 -9.07
C VAL A 139 -13.43 -9.23 -7.77
N LEU A 140 -12.71 -9.36 -6.65
CA LEU A 140 -13.34 -9.61 -5.35
C LEU A 140 -14.18 -8.41 -4.87
N VAL A 141 -13.69 -7.20 -5.07
CA VAL A 141 -14.43 -5.96 -4.74
C VAL A 141 -15.69 -5.83 -5.56
N ASP A 142 -15.64 -6.14 -6.86
CA ASP A 142 -16.83 -6.13 -7.73
C ASP A 142 -17.88 -7.13 -7.27
N ARG A 143 -17.47 -8.27 -6.70
CA ARG A 143 -18.37 -9.34 -6.26
C ARG A 143 -18.90 -9.16 -4.82
N PHE A 144 -18.07 -8.73 -3.90
CA PHE A 144 -18.37 -8.73 -2.45
C PHE A 144 -18.48 -7.31 -1.85
N GLY A 145 -18.07 -6.28 -2.59
CA GLY A 145 -17.94 -4.91 -2.11
C GLY A 145 -16.65 -4.66 -1.35
N ALA A 146 -16.15 -3.43 -1.37
CA ALA A 146 -14.89 -3.07 -0.72
C ALA A 146 -14.98 -3.13 0.81
N LEU A 147 -16.10 -2.68 1.39
CA LEU A 147 -16.30 -2.66 2.84
C LEU A 147 -16.23 -4.06 3.47
N SER A 148 -16.73 -5.08 2.76
CA SER A 148 -16.70 -6.47 3.25
C SER A 148 -15.28 -7.07 3.25
N LEU A 149 -14.43 -6.63 2.33
CA LEU A 149 -13.06 -7.11 2.17
C LEU A 149 -12.06 -6.34 3.04
N THR A 150 -12.40 -5.11 3.43
CA THR A 150 -11.52 -4.23 4.20
C THR A 150 -10.95 -4.86 5.49
N PRO A 151 -11.68 -5.66 6.29
CA PRO A 151 -11.11 -6.29 7.47
C PRO A 151 -10.00 -7.31 7.18
N PHE A 152 -9.98 -7.89 6.00
CA PHE A 152 -9.09 -9.01 5.65
C PHE A 152 -7.81 -8.59 4.94
N TYR A 153 -7.76 -7.41 4.35
CA TYR A 153 -6.64 -7.00 3.49
C TYR A 153 -5.31 -6.84 4.23
N LEU A 154 -5.33 -6.61 5.55
CA LEU A 154 -4.14 -6.51 6.39
C LEU A 154 -3.61 -7.86 6.88
N LEU A 155 -4.38 -8.96 6.75
CA LEU A 155 -3.93 -10.28 7.22
C LEU A 155 -2.61 -10.75 6.59
N PRO A 156 -2.36 -10.59 5.29
CA PRO A 156 -1.06 -10.94 4.74
C PRO A 156 0.08 -10.10 5.32
N MET A 157 -0.15 -8.82 5.71
CA MET A 157 0.85 -8.00 6.40
C MET A 157 1.15 -8.54 7.80
N VAL A 158 0.13 -8.98 8.54
CA VAL A 158 0.32 -9.65 9.84
C VAL A 158 1.20 -10.87 9.67
N CYS A 159 0.89 -11.75 8.72
CA CYS A 159 1.71 -12.93 8.43
C CYS A 159 3.14 -12.55 8.00
N SER A 160 3.30 -11.51 7.19
CA SER A 160 4.58 -10.99 6.72
C SER A 160 5.48 -10.55 7.88
N THR A 161 4.93 -9.80 8.85
CA THR A 161 5.67 -9.35 10.03
C THR A 161 6.00 -10.51 10.98
N LEU A 162 5.12 -11.51 11.12
CA LEU A 162 5.39 -12.73 11.90
C LEU A 162 6.54 -13.54 11.28
N VAL A 163 6.65 -13.60 9.94
CA VAL A 163 7.78 -14.24 9.27
C VAL A 163 9.09 -13.56 9.66
N ILE A 164 9.16 -12.23 9.67
CA ILE A 164 10.35 -11.50 10.13
C ILE A 164 10.63 -11.75 11.61
N ALA A 165 9.60 -11.79 12.45
CA ALA A 165 9.76 -11.95 13.89
C ALA A 165 10.29 -13.35 14.29
N PHE A 166 9.87 -14.42 13.61
CA PHE A 166 10.10 -15.80 14.06
C PHE A 166 10.97 -16.64 13.13
N CYS A 167 11.26 -16.20 11.91
CA CYS A 167 11.99 -16.99 10.94
C CYS A 167 13.33 -16.34 10.59
N ASP A 168 14.41 -17.17 10.60
CA ASP A 168 15.78 -16.70 10.29
C ASP A 168 16.30 -17.25 8.96
N ALA A 169 15.64 -18.25 8.38
CA ALA A 169 16.07 -18.87 7.14
C ALA A 169 15.99 -17.90 5.95
N SER A 170 17.01 -17.81 5.11
CA SER A 170 17.09 -16.85 3.99
C SER A 170 15.93 -16.98 2.98
N TRP A 171 15.38 -18.19 2.77
CA TRP A 171 14.24 -18.38 1.88
C TRP A 171 12.96 -17.67 2.37
N THR A 172 12.86 -17.36 3.67
CA THR A 172 11.69 -16.67 4.23
C THR A 172 11.55 -15.23 3.74
N ILE A 173 12.62 -14.65 3.17
CA ILE A 173 12.56 -13.36 2.47
C ILE A 173 11.55 -13.40 1.33
N VAL A 174 11.51 -14.52 0.58
CA VAL A 174 10.53 -14.72 -0.51
C VAL A 174 9.11 -14.66 0.02
N LEU A 175 8.84 -15.36 1.13
CA LEU A 175 7.53 -15.37 1.76
C LEU A 175 7.14 -13.99 2.31
N PHE A 176 8.07 -13.31 3.00
CA PHE A 176 7.89 -11.94 3.48
C PHE A 176 7.50 -11.00 2.34
N MET A 177 8.27 -11.00 1.25
CA MET A 177 8.05 -10.12 0.11
C MET A 177 6.74 -10.45 -0.64
N ALA A 178 6.39 -11.72 -0.77
CA ALA A 178 5.13 -12.13 -1.39
C ALA A 178 3.92 -11.66 -0.59
N LEU A 179 3.92 -11.86 0.74
CA LEU A 179 2.85 -11.44 1.64
C LEU A 179 2.72 -9.92 1.71
N ALA A 180 3.84 -9.19 1.79
CA ALA A 180 3.86 -7.74 1.78
C ALA A 180 3.34 -7.18 0.45
N GLY A 181 3.75 -7.77 -0.69
CA GLY A 181 3.25 -7.43 -2.01
C GLY A 181 1.74 -7.67 -2.15
N THR A 182 1.26 -8.80 -1.63
CA THR A 182 -0.18 -9.13 -1.58
C THR A 182 -0.97 -8.04 -0.85
N THR A 183 -0.49 -7.59 0.31
CA THR A 183 -1.11 -6.47 1.04
C THR A 183 -1.08 -5.19 0.23
N GLY A 184 0.06 -4.86 -0.41
CA GLY A 184 0.19 -3.66 -1.24
C GLY A 184 -0.81 -3.61 -2.40
N GLY A 185 -1.00 -4.74 -3.10
CA GLY A 185 -1.97 -4.86 -4.20
C GLY A 185 -3.42 -4.72 -3.73
N ALA A 186 -3.78 -5.39 -2.63
CA ALA A 186 -5.11 -5.28 -2.03
C ALA A 186 -5.40 -3.86 -1.55
N THR A 187 -4.43 -3.20 -0.89
CA THR A 187 -4.54 -1.84 -0.37
C THR A 187 -4.93 -0.84 -1.45
N ALA A 188 -4.24 -0.85 -2.60
CA ALA A 188 -4.47 0.09 -3.68
C ALA A 188 -5.93 0.04 -4.20
N THR A 189 -6.50 -1.15 -4.31
CA THR A 189 -7.85 -1.37 -4.85
C THR A 189 -8.93 -1.13 -3.79
N ILE A 190 -8.79 -1.74 -2.60
CA ILE A 190 -9.79 -1.66 -1.53
C ILE A 190 -9.94 -0.23 -1.02
N ILE A 191 -8.83 0.46 -0.69
CA ILE A 191 -8.89 1.83 -0.15
C ILE A 191 -9.58 2.76 -1.15
N SER A 192 -9.23 2.62 -2.43
CA SER A 192 -9.82 3.45 -3.48
C SER A 192 -11.33 3.32 -3.56
N THR A 193 -11.88 2.09 -3.44
CA THR A 193 -13.31 1.81 -3.59
C THR A 193 -14.07 2.00 -2.28
N MET A 194 -13.45 1.66 -1.15
CA MET A 194 -14.03 1.83 0.18
C MET A 194 -14.51 3.26 0.44
N TRP A 195 -13.69 4.26 0.09
CA TRP A 195 -14.08 5.68 0.26
C TRP A 195 -15.24 6.08 -0.63
N ALA A 196 -15.34 5.51 -1.84
CA ALA A 196 -16.48 5.73 -2.74
C ALA A 196 -17.76 5.13 -2.17
N GLU A 197 -17.69 3.93 -1.57
CA GLU A 197 -18.83 3.26 -0.94
C GLU A 197 -19.30 3.97 0.34
N LEU A 198 -18.36 4.52 1.15
CA LEU A 198 -18.67 5.19 2.41
C LEU A 198 -19.22 6.61 2.22
N TYR A 199 -18.56 7.40 1.37
CA TYR A 199 -18.77 8.84 1.31
C TYR A 199 -19.32 9.33 -0.02
N GLY A 200 -19.52 8.43 -0.98
CA GLY A 200 -20.02 8.77 -2.32
C GLY A 200 -18.90 9.25 -3.25
N VAL A 201 -19.29 9.53 -4.51
CA VAL A 201 -18.32 9.77 -5.59
C VAL A 201 -18.12 11.25 -5.92
N LEU A 202 -19.06 12.14 -5.52
CA LEU A 202 -19.06 13.55 -5.93
C LEU A 202 -17.79 14.30 -5.48
N HIS A 203 -17.35 14.10 -4.24
CA HIS A 203 -16.17 14.74 -3.67
C HIS A 203 -15.01 13.76 -3.46
N LEU A 204 -15.04 12.59 -4.10
CA LEU A 204 -14.08 11.50 -3.89
C LEU A 204 -12.62 11.93 -4.15
N GLY A 205 -12.38 12.79 -5.14
CA GLY A 205 -11.04 13.28 -5.45
C GLY A 205 -10.40 14.04 -4.28
N SER A 206 -11.16 14.91 -3.60
CA SER A 206 -10.68 15.67 -2.46
C SER A 206 -10.48 14.80 -1.21
N ILE A 207 -11.32 13.79 -1.02
CA ILE A 207 -11.19 12.81 0.07
C ILE A 207 -9.94 11.95 -0.15
N LYS A 208 -9.74 11.43 -1.37
CA LYS A 208 -8.54 10.64 -1.72
C LYS A 208 -7.25 11.43 -1.57
N ALA A 209 -7.24 12.72 -1.93
CA ALA A 209 -6.07 13.57 -1.76
C ALA A 209 -5.69 13.72 -0.27
N MET A 210 -6.68 13.86 0.61
CA MET A 210 -6.47 13.93 2.06
C MET A 210 -5.95 12.59 2.61
N VAL A 211 -6.55 11.48 2.20
CA VAL A 211 -6.10 10.12 2.57
C VAL A 211 -4.66 9.88 2.12
N ALA A 212 -4.34 10.23 0.87
CA ALA A 212 -2.98 10.09 0.34
C ALA A 212 -1.96 10.92 1.15
N GLY A 213 -2.30 12.15 1.52
CA GLY A 213 -1.45 12.97 2.39
C GLY A 213 -1.16 12.31 3.74
N ILE A 214 -2.18 11.76 4.39
CA ILE A 214 -2.03 11.03 5.66
C ILE A 214 -1.17 9.76 5.48
N GLN A 215 -1.36 9.03 4.39
CA GLN A 215 -0.54 7.84 4.10
C GLN A 215 0.95 8.18 3.87
N VAL A 216 1.24 9.30 3.22
CA VAL A 216 2.62 9.79 3.05
C VAL A 216 3.25 10.12 4.41
N ILE A 217 2.53 10.79 5.29
CA ILE A 217 3.00 11.06 6.65
C ILE A 217 3.28 9.74 7.39
N SER A 218 2.38 8.78 7.31
CA SER A 218 2.58 7.46 7.93
C SER A 218 3.82 6.75 7.41
N SER A 219 4.03 6.75 6.09
CA SER A 219 5.21 6.12 5.48
C SER A 219 6.52 6.82 5.86
N ALA A 220 6.50 8.13 6.11
CA ALA A 220 7.66 8.89 6.58
C ALA A 220 7.96 8.63 8.06
N LEU A 221 6.91 8.43 8.89
CA LEU A 221 7.07 8.11 10.31
C LEU A 221 7.63 6.71 10.54
N GLY A 222 7.34 5.74 9.66
CA GLY A 222 7.82 4.36 9.78
C GLY A 222 9.33 4.27 9.99
N PRO A 223 10.15 4.72 9.03
CA PRO A 223 11.61 4.71 9.17
C PRO A 223 12.12 5.46 10.40
N ALA A 224 11.54 6.61 10.72
CA ALA A 224 11.97 7.42 11.86
C ALA A 224 11.74 6.68 13.20
N VAL A 225 10.55 6.09 13.38
CA VAL A 225 10.22 5.34 14.60
C VAL A 225 11.06 4.06 14.70
N PHE A 226 11.18 3.31 13.60
CA PHE A 226 12.02 2.10 13.57
C PHE A 226 13.48 2.43 13.91
N GLY A 227 14.04 3.51 13.33
CA GLY A 227 15.40 3.95 13.62
C GLY A 227 15.60 4.27 15.10
N LEU A 228 14.69 5.06 15.70
CA LEU A 228 14.73 5.38 17.12
C LEU A 228 14.66 4.12 18.02
N LEU A 229 13.85 3.13 17.66
CA LEU A 229 13.74 1.88 18.40
C LEU A 229 15.02 1.03 18.29
N ILE A 230 15.63 0.99 17.12
CA ILE A 230 16.90 0.31 16.87
C ILE A 230 18.03 1.00 17.65
N ASP A 231 18.06 2.33 17.69
CA ASP A 231 19.08 3.11 18.40
C ASP A 231 19.03 2.87 19.91
N VAL A 232 17.86 2.56 20.48
CA VAL A 232 17.72 2.15 21.89
C VAL A 232 17.86 0.62 22.09
N ASN A 233 18.45 -0.09 21.12
CA ASN A 233 18.75 -1.51 21.12
C ASN A 233 17.52 -2.44 21.20
N ILE A 234 16.35 -2.02 20.73
CA ILE A 234 15.21 -2.91 20.53
C ILE A 234 15.45 -3.73 19.26
N LYS A 235 15.29 -5.06 19.36
CA LYS A 235 15.51 -5.97 18.25
C LYS A 235 14.50 -5.74 17.14
N ILE A 236 14.94 -5.86 15.88
CA ILE A 236 14.07 -5.66 14.72
C ILE A 236 12.94 -6.70 14.64
N GLU A 237 13.17 -7.89 15.23
CA GLU A 237 12.16 -8.94 15.41
C GLU A 237 11.02 -8.46 16.30
N ASP A 238 11.33 -7.83 17.44
CA ASP A 238 10.35 -7.31 18.38
C ASP A 238 9.58 -6.14 17.77
N ILE A 239 10.26 -5.27 17.04
CA ILE A 239 9.65 -4.16 16.30
C ILE A 239 8.67 -4.72 15.26
N SER A 240 9.06 -5.77 14.52
CA SER A 240 8.21 -6.43 13.54
C SER A 240 7.00 -7.09 14.19
N LEU A 241 7.18 -7.73 15.35
CA LEU A 241 6.09 -8.34 16.11
C LEU A 241 5.06 -7.30 16.57
N VAL A 242 5.52 -6.18 17.14
CA VAL A 242 4.65 -5.06 17.54
C VAL A 242 3.91 -4.48 16.32
N GLY A 243 4.61 -4.34 15.19
CA GLY A 243 3.98 -3.95 13.93
C GLY A 243 2.88 -4.93 13.49
N GLY A 244 3.12 -6.23 13.61
CA GLY A 244 2.14 -7.28 13.34
C GLY A 244 0.92 -7.21 14.25
N VAL A 245 1.13 -7.01 15.55
CA VAL A 245 0.04 -6.80 16.52
C VAL A 245 -0.77 -5.56 16.16
N TYR A 246 -0.12 -4.46 15.80
CA TYR A 246 -0.80 -3.24 15.37
C TYR A 246 -1.66 -3.48 14.11
N ALA A 247 -1.14 -4.17 13.10
CA ALA A 247 -1.88 -4.52 11.91
C ALA A 247 -3.07 -5.45 12.20
N PHE A 248 -2.88 -6.42 13.11
CA PHE A 248 -3.94 -7.35 13.55
C PHE A 248 -5.05 -6.62 14.29
N LEU A 249 -4.72 -5.72 15.21
CA LEU A 249 -5.71 -4.87 15.87
C LEU A 249 -6.44 -3.98 14.86
N GLY A 250 -5.75 -3.53 13.81
CA GLY A 250 -6.35 -2.85 12.66
C GLY A 250 -7.39 -3.72 11.95
N CYS A 251 -7.13 -5.01 11.71
CA CYS A 251 -8.12 -5.95 11.16
C CYS A 251 -9.36 -6.04 12.03
N ILE A 252 -9.18 -6.20 13.35
CA ILE A 252 -10.30 -6.29 14.30
C ILE A 252 -11.11 -5.00 14.30
N LEU A 253 -10.44 -3.85 14.34
CA LEU A 253 -11.08 -2.54 14.32
C LEU A 253 -11.95 -2.36 13.08
N LEU A 254 -11.41 -2.69 11.90
CA LEU A 254 -12.13 -2.61 10.62
C LEU A 254 -13.29 -3.62 10.56
N ALA A 255 -13.10 -4.83 11.11
CA ALA A 255 -14.15 -5.83 11.17
C ALA A 255 -15.33 -5.39 12.07
N VAL A 256 -15.05 -4.72 13.18
CA VAL A 256 -16.09 -4.17 14.04
C VAL A 256 -16.77 -2.98 13.37
N LEU A 257 -15.99 -2.07 12.78
CA LEU A 257 -16.47 -0.83 12.18
C LEU A 257 -17.40 -1.08 10.97
N PHE A 258 -17.09 -2.08 10.15
CA PHE A 258 -17.81 -2.39 8.92
C PHE A 258 -18.76 -3.60 9.01
N ARG A 259 -19.11 -4.04 10.22
CA ARG A 259 -20.15 -5.06 10.40
C ARG A 259 -21.48 -4.59 9.81
N PRO A 260 -22.24 -5.45 9.10
CA PRO A 260 -23.51 -5.08 8.46
C PRO A 260 -24.51 -4.44 9.45
N ASN A 261 -24.59 -4.95 10.67
CA ASN A 261 -25.48 -4.43 11.71
C ASN A 261 -25.08 -3.03 12.21
N MET A 262 -23.79 -2.72 12.25
CA MET A 262 -23.30 -1.39 12.63
C MET A 262 -23.53 -0.37 11.52
N LEU A 263 -23.41 -0.77 10.26
CA LEU A 263 -23.68 0.09 9.11
C LEU A 263 -25.15 0.54 9.04
N VAL A 264 -26.08 -0.28 9.50
CA VAL A 264 -27.52 0.07 9.60
C VAL A 264 -27.77 1.06 10.74
N PHE A 265 -27.10 0.88 11.87
CA PHE A 265 -27.25 1.77 13.04
C PHE A 265 -26.77 3.21 12.76
N TRP A 266 -25.69 3.36 11.95
CA TRP A 266 -25.14 4.66 11.60
C TRP A 266 -25.80 5.34 10.40
N LYS A 267 -26.74 4.67 9.70
CA LYS A 267 -27.55 5.27 8.62
C LYS A 267 -28.78 6.02 9.10
N ARG A 268 -29.08 5.98 10.40
CA ARG A 268 -30.12 6.76 11.06
C ARG A 268 -29.53 8.03 11.68
#